data_b0d0e7d0fb4475b5a2832e6932f548b1
#
_entry.id   b0d0e7d0fb4475b5a2832e6932f548b1
#
_cell.length_a   1.000
_cell.length_b   1.000
_cell.length_c   1.000
_cell.angle_alpha   90.00
_cell.angle_beta   90.00
_cell.angle_gamma   90.00
#
_symmetry.space_group_name_H-M   'P 1'
#
loop_
_entity.id
_entity.type
_entity.pdbx_description
1 polymer ?
#
loop_
_entity_poly.entity_id
_entity_poly.type
_entity_poly.pdbx_seq_one_letter_code
_entity_poly.pdbx_strand_id
1 'polypeptide(L)'
;PAEPMADVPAWDSVVASRRPDRPGVRYLLQHGASDLVLLSGTEGVGAPPARGGAATTLLALARFAGQPAVVLGQQRGAGGLEKGGIGPAALREARRGMALAAELRLPLVLVIDTAGPALSAEAEQGGLATQIAQCLAELVTLDTPTVSVLLGQGSGGPALAMVPADRVLAALHGWLAPLPPEGASAIVFRDTEHAAELAATQGIRSVELLAAGIVDVVVPEEPDAADEPAAFSERMSRAIAAELHALRRVPDGQRLATRLRRYRRVGLQGIGLQGIGSRAEA
;
A
#
# COMPACT_ATOMS: atom_id res chain seq x y z
N PRO A 1 7.67 23.87 12.84
CA PRO A 1 8.45 22.65 13.02
C PRO A 1 7.45 21.54 13.28
N ALA A 2 7.52 20.47 12.45
CA ALA A 2 6.71 19.29 12.71
C ALA A 2 7.16 18.71 14.06
N GLU A 3 6.21 18.37 14.93
CA GLU A 3 6.53 17.65 16.15
C GLU A 3 7.24 16.35 15.79
N PRO A 4 8.26 15.94 16.56
CA PRO A 4 8.94 14.68 16.30
C PRO A 4 7.92 13.53 16.37
N MET A 5 7.80 12.79 15.28
CA MET A 5 6.98 11.57 15.28
C MET A 5 7.47 10.63 16.40
N ALA A 6 6.54 10.08 17.17
CA ALA A 6 6.86 9.16 18.24
C ALA A 6 7.71 7.99 17.72
N ASP A 7 8.80 7.68 18.40
CA ASP A 7 9.62 6.49 18.09
C ASP A 7 8.94 5.24 18.66
N VAL A 8 7.99 4.72 17.87
CA VAL A 8 7.21 3.53 18.22
C VAL A 8 8.00 2.29 17.78
N PRO A 9 8.17 1.28 18.64
CA PRO A 9 8.82 0.03 18.26
C PRO A 9 8.16 -0.62 17.04
N ALA A 10 8.95 -1.28 16.18
CA ALA A 10 8.45 -1.85 14.94
C ALA A 10 7.33 -2.87 15.17
N TRP A 11 7.46 -3.70 16.19
CA TRP A 11 6.43 -4.68 16.54
C TRP A 11 5.13 -4.04 17.01
N ASP A 12 5.20 -2.96 17.75
CA ASP A 12 4.01 -2.22 18.19
C ASP A 12 3.25 -1.62 17.00
N SER A 13 3.97 -1.11 16.01
CA SER A 13 3.35 -0.67 14.74
C SER A 13 2.68 -1.82 13.99
N VAL A 14 3.30 -3.00 13.96
CA VAL A 14 2.70 -4.20 13.36
C VAL A 14 1.42 -4.58 14.11
N VAL A 15 1.44 -4.61 15.44
CA VAL A 15 0.27 -4.93 16.29
C VAL A 15 -0.84 -3.89 16.09
N ALA A 16 -0.52 -2.59 16.16
CA ALA A 16 -1.47 -1.51 15.97
C ALA A 16 -2.15 -1.59 14.60
N SER A 17 -1.38 -1.88 13.53
CA SER A 17 -1.93 -2.04 12.18
C SER A 17 -2.95 -3.18 12.04
N ARG A 18 -2.93 -4.14 12.95
CA ARG A 18 -3.78 -5.35 12.95
C ARG A 18 -5.03 -5.24 13.81
N ARG A 19 -5.20 -4.15 14.52
CA ARG A 19 -6.39 -3.94 15.33
C ARG A 19 -7.66 -4.12 14.49
N PRO A 20 -8.64 -4.90 14.96
CA PRO A 20 -9.86 -5.19 14.18
C PRO A 20 -10.76 -3.96 13.99
N ASP A 21 -10.68 -3.00 14.89
CA ASP A 21 -11.41 -1.72 14.89
C ASP A 21 -10.69 -0.60 14.13
N ARG A 22 -9.49 -0.87 13.60
CA ARG A 22 -8.75 0.10 12.80
C ARG A 22 -9.48 0.41 11.48
N PRO A 23 -9.62 1.70 11.09
CA PRO A 23 -10.31 2.09 9.87
C PRO A 23 -9.60 1.52 8.64
N GLY A 24 -10.32 0.75 7.82
CA GLY A 24 -9.89 0.26 6.52
C GLY A 24 -10.31 1.20 5.39
N VAL A 25 -10.07 0.79 4.14
CA VAL A 25 -10.37 1.61 2.96
C VAL A 25 -11.82 2.07 2.87
N ARG A 26 -12.80 1.23 3.27
CA ARG A 26 -14.22 1.62 3.26
C ARG A 26 -14.50 2.78 4.21
N TYR A 27 -13.98 2.68 5.41
CA TYR A 27 -14.12 3.72 6.43
C TYR A 27 -13.45 5.01 5.98
N LEU A 28 -12.22 4.92 5.44
CA LEU A 28 -11.51 6.06 4.87
C LEU A 28 -12.33 6.77 3.79
N LEU A 29 -12.95 6.02 2.87
CA LEU A 29 -13.76 6.60 1.81
C LEU A 29 -15.07 7.22 2.33
N GLN A 30 -15.73 6.60 3.29
CA GLN A 30 -16.98 7.09 3.87
C GLN A 30 -16.81 8.40 4.65
N HIS A 31 -15.68 8.59 5.33
CA HIS A 31 -15.43 9.73 6.20
C HIS A 31 -14.46 10.75 5.60
N GLY A 32 -13.59 10.33 4.69
CA GLY A 32 -12.58 11.19 4.10
C GLY A 32 -12.85 11.63 2.66
N ALA A 33 -13.82 11.04 1.96
CA ALA A 33 -14.10 11.34 0.55
C ALA A 33 -15.55 11.76 0.34
N SER A 34 -15.82 12.40 -0.79
CA SER A 34 -17.17 12.73 -1.27
C SER A 34 -17.47 12.08 -2.62
N ASP A 35 -18.74 12.13 -3.04
CA ASP A 35 -19.21 11.62 -4.33
C ASP A 35 -18.77 10.17 -4.60
N LEU A 36 -18.86 9.33 -3.58
CA LEU A 36 -18.42 7.95 -3.62
C LEU A 36 -19.34 7.10 -4.50
N VAL A 37 -18.78 6.49 -5.55
CA VAL A 37 -19.43 5.52 -6.41
C VAL A 37 -18.64 4.22 -6.38
N LEU A 38 -19.19 3.18 -5.78
CA LEU A 38 -18.57 1.85 -5.77
C LEU A 38 -18.78 1.17 -7.12
N LEU A 39 -17.71 0.69 -7.74
CA LEU A 39 -17.72 -0.01 -9.02
C LEU A 39 -17.60 -1.53 -8.83
N SER A 40 -16.89 -1.96 -7.79
CA SER A 40 -16.79 -3.36 -7.37
C SER A 40 -16.45 -3.47 -5.89
N GLY A 41 -16.49 -4.70 -5.34
CA GLY A 41 -16.24 -4.92 -3.91
C GLY A 41 -17.45 -4.59 -3.04
N THR A 42 -18.65 -4.65 -3.59
CA THR A 42 -19.92 -4.27 -2.95
C THR A 42 -20.48 -5.33 -1.98
N GLU A 43 -19.83 -6.46 -1.79
CA GLU A 43 -20.29 -7.48 -0.88
C GLU A 43 -20.25 -6.98 0.57
N GLY A 44 -21.45 -6.72 1.13
CA GLY A 44 -21.56 -6.48 2.56
C GLY A 44 -22.50 -5.40 3.04
N VAL A 45 -23.71 -5.26 2.54
CA VAL A 45 -24.92 -4.94 3.31
C VAL A 45 -26.09 -5.61 2.60
N GLY A 46 -26.45 -6.84 3.03
CA GLY A 46 -27.68 -7.51 2.59
C GLY A 46 -27.60 -8.38 1.33
N ALA A 47 -26.43 -8.54 0.70
CA ALA A 47 -26.26 -9.49 -0.40
C ALA A 47 -25.68 -10.83 0.10
N PRO A 48 -26.14 -11.98 -0.39
CA PRO A 48 -25.50 -13.25 -0.07
C PRO A 48 -24.05 -13.24 -0.63
N PRO A 49 -23.08 -13.85 0.07
CA PRO A 49 -21.71 -13.91 -0.40
C PRO A 49 -21.66 -14.55 -1.79
N ALA A 50 -21.02 -13.87 -2.75
CA ALA A 50 -20.75 -14.48 -4.03
C ALA A 50 -19.95 -15.78 -3.83
N ARG A 51 -20.25 -16.79 -4.61
CA ARG A 51 -19.51 -18.06 -4.56
C ARG A 51 -18.05 -17.79 -4.91
N GLY A 52 -17.18 -17.66 -3.88
CA GLY A 52 -15.76 -17.40 -4.13
C GLY A 52 -15.01 -16.59 -3.08
N GLY A 53 -15.58 -16.31 -1.91
CA GLY A 53 -14.92 -15.56 -0.82
C GLY A 53 -15.24 -14.07 -0.83
N ALA A 54 -15.09 -13.40 0.32
CA ALA A 54 -15.28 -11.97 0.44
C ALA A 54 -14.32 -11.22 -0.51
N ALA A 55 -14.83 -10.17 -1.16
CA ALA A 55 -14.00 -9.36 -2.05
C ALA A 55 -12.83 -8.75 -1.25
N THR A 56 -11.61 -9.12 -1.62
CA THR A 56 -10.38 -8.62 -0.98
C THR A 56 -9.92 -7.28 -1.54
N THR A 57 -10.64 -6.77 -2.55
CA THR A 57 -10.41 -5.48 -3.19
C THR A 57 -11.70 -4.70 -3.35
N LEU A 58 -11.55 -3.38 -3.44
CA LEU A 58 -12.62 -2.43 -3.71
C LEU A 58 -12.15 -1.51 -4.83
N LEU A 59 -12.99 -1.31 -5.84
CA LEU A 59 -12.80 -0.31 -6.88
C LEU A 59 -13.91 0.73 -6.79
N ALA A 60 -13.56 2.01 -6.79
CA ALA A 60 -14.50 3.11 -6.66
C ALA A 60 -14.06 4.36 -7.45
N LEU A 61 -15.01 5.25 -7.67
CA LEU A 61 -14.77 6.66 -7.97
C LEU A 61 -15.07 7.47 -6.70
N ALA A 62 -14.21 8.42 -6.38
CA ALA A 62 -14.39 9.28 -5.22
C ALA A 62 -13.71 10.64 -5.43
N ARG A 63 -14.03 11.63 -4.56
CA ARG A 63 -13.33 12.91 -4.52
C ARG A 63 -12.68 13.13 -3.17
N PHE A 64 -11.40 13.49 -3.19
CA PHE A 64 -10.65 13.93 -2.02
C PHE A 64 -10.50 15.45 -2.05
N ALA A 65 -11.18 16.15 -1.14
CA ALA A 65 -11.29 17.63 -1.16
C ALA A 65 -11.61 18.18 -2.56
N GLY A 66 -12.61 17.57 -3.22
CA GLY A 66 -13.05 17.95 -4.56
C GLY A 66 -12.20 17.41 -5.72
N GLN A 67 -11.05 16.78 -5.47
CA GLN A 67 -10.19 16.17 -6.50
C GLN A 67 -10.73 14.77 -6.87
N PRO A 68 -11.22 14.56 -8.11
CA PRO A 68 -11.72 13.25 -8.53
C PRO A 68 -10.56 12.27 -8.72
N ALA A 69 -10.79 11.01 -8.34
CA ALA A 69 -9.84 9.93 -8.50
C ALA A 69 -10.56 8.58 -8.70
N VAL A 70 -9.90 7.67 -9.38
CA VAL A 70 -10.18 6.24 -9.29
C VAL A 70 -9.49 5.74 -8.02
N VAL A 71 -10.20 4.98 -7.20
CA VAL A 71 -9.66 4.39 -5.96
C VAL A 71 -9.68 2.89 -6.07
N LEU A 72 -8.53 2.27 -5.86
CA LEU A 72 -8.37 0.84 -5.71
C LEU A 72 -7.87 0.56 -4.30
N GLY A 73 -8.66 -0.14 -3.51
CA GLY A 73 -8.31 -0.45 -2.13
C GLY A 73 -8.26 -1.94 -1.84
N GLN A 74 -7.24 -2.37 -1.12
CA GLN A 74 -7.20 -3.69 -0.51
C GLN A 74 -8.04 -3.67 0.76
N GLN A 75 -8.80 -4.73 0.99
CA GLN A 75 -9.67 -4.88 2.14
C GLN A 75 -9.17 -6.03 3.00
N ARG A 76 -9.05 -5.79 4.30
CA ARG A 76 -8.83 -6.88 5.25
C ARG A 76 -10.07 -7.78 5.27
N GLY A 77 -9.88 -9.09 5.09
CA GLY A 77 -10.96 -10.05 5.18
C GLY A 77 -11.53 -10.12 6.60
N ALA A 78 -12.84 -10.33 6.72
CA ALA A 78 -13.55 -10.45 8.00
C ALA A 78 -13.13 -11.65 8.87
N GLY A 79 -12.14 -12.43 8.48
CA GLY A 79 -11.65 -13.63 9.17
C GLY A 79 -10.19 -13.61 9.60
N GLY A 80 -9.53 -12.44 9.60
CA GLY A 80 -8.10 -12.35 9.93
C GLY A 80 -7.18 -12.93 8.84
N LEU A 81 -5.93 -13.21 9.21
CA LEU A 81 -4.86 -13.67 8.32
C LEU A 81 -5.16 -14.96 7.56
N GLU A 82 -6.04 -15.82 8.06
CA GLU A 82 -6.25 -17.17 7.54
C GLU A 82 -7.23 -17.27 6.35
N LYS A 83 -8.03 -16.24 6.07
CA LYS A 83 -9.12 -16.34 5.07
C LYS A 83 -9.18 -15.26 4.00
N GLY A 84 -8.17 -14.41 3.83
CA GLY A 84 -8.33 -13.25 2.97
C GLY A 84 -7.08 -12.73 2.28
N GLY A 85 -6.12 -13.58 1.92
CA GLY A 85 -4.97 -13.18 1.12
C GLY A 85 -5.37 -12.70 -0.27
N ILE A 86 -4.59 -11.78 -0.84
CA ILE A 86 -4.81 -11.25 -2.19
C ILE A 86 -4.51 -12.33 -3.23
N GLY A 87 -5.54 -12.78 -3.92
CA GLY A 87 -5.44 -13.77 -5.00
C GLY A 87 -5.34 -13.15 -6.40
N PRO A 88 -5.20 -14.01 -7.44
CA PRO A 88 -5.08 -13.57 -8.83
C PRO A 88 -6.26 -12.73 -9.33
N ALA A 89 -7.47 -13.01 -8.86
CA ALA A 89 -8.67 -12.27 -9.24
C ALA A 89 -8.62 -10.81 -8.75
N ALA A 90 -8.19 -10.59 -7.51
CA ALA A 90 -8.00 -9.26 -6.93
C ALA A 90 -6.94 -8.44 -7.68
N LEU A 91 -5.86 -9.09 -8.11
CA LEU A 91 -4.82 -8.42 -8.91
C LEU A 91 -5.29 -8.10 -10.34
N ARG A 92 -6.11 -8.93 -10.95
CA ARG A 92 -6.77 -8.59 -12.22
C ARG A 92 -7.73 -7.40 -12.06
N GLU A 93 -8.44 -7.31 -10.96
CA GLU A 93 -9.28 -6.15 -10.63
C GLU A 93 -8.43 -4.88 -10.42
N ALA A 94 -7.26 -5.01 -9.80
CA ALA A 94 -6.30 -3.92 -9.67
C ALA A 94 -5.87 -3.37 -11.03
N ARG A 95 -5.52 -4.24 -11.97
CA ARG A 95 -5.15 -3.88 -13.34
C ARG A 95 -6.31 -3.22 -14.10
N ARG A 96 -7.54 -3.73 -13.89
CA ARG A 96 -8.74 -3.09 -14.44
C ARG A 96 -8.92 -1.67 -13.91
N GLY A 97 -8.67 -1.45 -12.61
CA GLY A 97 -8.68 -0.10 -12.02
C GLY A 97 -7.61 0.82 -12.60
N MET A 98 -6.41 0.31 -12.89
CA MET A 98 -5.34 1.05 -13.57
C MET A 98 -5.77 1.45 -14.99
N ALA A 99 -6.32 0.51 -15.77
CA ALA A 99 -6.83 0.78 -17.11
C ALA A 99 -7.95 1.84 -17.08
N LEU A 100 -8.89 1.72 -16.15
CA LEU A 100 -9.98 2.68 -15.98
C LEU A 100 -9.46 4.10 -15.67
N ALA A 101 -8.47 4.21 -14.79
CA ALA A 101 -7.84 5.49 -14.47
C ALA A 101 -7.21 6.15 -15.71
N ALA A 102 -6.50 5.36 -16.51
CA ALA A 102 -5.91 5.82 -17.78
C ALA A 102 -6.98 6.28 -18.79
N GLU A 103 -8.02 5.46 -19.01
CA GLU A 103 -9.11 5.76 -19.95
C GLU A 103 -9.87 7.02 -19.58
N LEU A 104 -10.18 7.18 -18.28
CA LEU A 104 -10.87 8.36 -17.75
C LEU A 104 -9.94 9.58 -17.59
N ARG A 105 -8.63 9.42 -17.74
CA ARG A 105 -7.61 10.43 -17.43
C ARG A 105 -7.76 10.99 -16.01
N LEU A 106 -8.11 10.12 -15.08
CA LEU A 106 -8.21 10.45 -13.66
C LEU A 106 -6.99 9.95 -12.90
N PRO A 107 -6.57 10.63 -11.83
CA PRO A 107 -5.59 10.10 -10.90
C PRO A 107 -6.04 8.75 -10.32
N LEU A 108 -5.08 7.88 -10.00
CA LEU A 108 -5.29 6.63 -9.31
C LEU A 108 -4.79 6.72 -7.87
N VAL A 109 -5.65 6.42 -6.92
CA VAL A 109 -5.30 6.24 -5.51
C VAL A 109 -5.34 4.75 -5.17
N LEU A 110 -4.21 4.22 -4.71
CA LEU A 110 -4.08 2.82 -4.31
C LEU A 110 -3.99 2.75 -2.79
N VAL A 111 -4.91 2.06 -2.14
CA VAL A 111 -4.90 1.89 -0.68
C VAL A 111 -4.46 0.47 -0.35
N ILE A 112 -3.34 0.36 0.33
CA ILE A 112 -2.68 -0.90 0.67
C ILE A 112 -2.98 -1.23 2.13
N ASP A 113 -3.65 -2.34 2.36
CA ASP A 113 -3.91 -2.90 3.69
C ASP A 113 -4.15 -4.41 3.55
N THR A 114 -3.07 -5.18 3.49
CA THR A 114 -3.13 -6.62 3.27
C THR A 114 -2.10 -7.39 4.10
N ALA A 115 -2.53 -8.53 4.61
CA ALA A 115 -1.67 -9.49 5.30
C ALA A 115 -0.74 -10.27 4.35
N GLY A 116 -1.00 -10.19 3.03
CA GLY A 116 -0.16 -10.84 2.02
C GLY A 116 -0.94 -11.57 0.92
N PRO A 117 -0.25 -12.40 0.16
CA PRO A 117 -0.86 -13.20 -0.90
C PRO A 117 -1.74 -14.33 -0.36
N ALA A 118 -2.68 -14.77 -1.17
CA ALA A 118 -3.38 -16.02 -0.93
C ALA A 118 -2.43 -17.20 -1.11
N LEU A 119 -2.19 -17.94 -0.02
CA LEU A 119 -1.29 -19.10 -0.01
C LEU A 119 -2.11 -20.37 -0.24
N SER A 120 -2.43 -20.65 -1.50
CA SER A 120 -3.16 -21.87 -1.90
C SER A 120 -2.74 -22.37 -3.27
N ALA A 121 -2.93 -23.65 -3.52
CA ALA A 121 -2.66 -24.25 -4.83
C ALA A 121 -3.48 -23.58 -5.94
N GLU A 122 -4.72 -23.21 -5.67
CA GLU A 122 -5.61 -22.53 -6.62
C GLU A 122 -5.06 -21.14 -6.97
N ALA A 123 -4.51 -20.41 -6.00
CA ALA A 123 -3.92 -19.09 -6.25
C ALA A 123 -2.66 -19.22 -7.13
N GLU A 124 -1.79 -20.18 -6.86
CA GLU A 124 -0.58 -20.44 -7.65
C GLU A 124 -0.94 -20.88 -9.08
N GLN A 125 -1.84 -21.85 -9.23
CA GLN A 125 -2.35 -22.31 -10.53
C GLN A 125 -3.09 -21.20 -11.30
N GLY A 126 -3.76 -20.29 -10.56
CA GLY A 126 -4.40 -19.09 -11.11
C GLY A 126 -3.42 -18.01 -11.59
N GLY A 127 -2.11 -18.25 -11.47
CA GLY A 127 -1.04 -17.37 -11.95
C GLY A 127 -0.74 -16.18 -11.03
N LEU A 128 -0.78 -16.38 -9.71
CA LEU A 128 -0.57 -15.30 -8.72
C LEU A 128 0.70 -14.50 -8.99
N ALA A 129 1.85 -15.16 -9.15
CA ALA A 129 3.13 -14.49 -9.41
C ALA A 129 3.10 -13.66 -10.71
N THR A 130 2.48 -14.20 -11.76
CA THR A 130 2.31 -13.49 -13.04
C THR A 130 1.46 -12.23 -12.88
N GLN A 131 0.34 -12.31 -12.12
CA GLN A 131 -0.50 -11.15 -11.87
C GLN A 131 0.20 -10.08 -11.04
N ILE A 132 1.02 -10.46 -10.05
CA ILE A 132 1.86 -9.53 -9.27
C ILE A 132 2.82 -8.79 -10.21
N ALA A 133 3.55 -9.52 -11.05
CA ALA A 133 4.50 -8.93 -11.99
C ALA A 133 3.83 -7.99 -13.00
N GLN A 134 2.66 -8.36 -13.51
CA GLN A 134 1.89 -7.53 -14.43
C GLN A 134 1.36 -6.25 -13.75
N CYS A 135 0.82 -6.33 -12.52
CA CYS A 135 0.43 -5.15 -11.75
C CYS A 135 1.59 -4.18 -11.56
N LEU A 136 2.76 -4.71 -11.18
CA LEU A 136 3.96 -3.92 -10.99
C LEU A 136 4.38 -3.18 -12.27
N ALA A 137 4.43 -3.92 -13.38
CA ALA A 137 4.82 -3.37 -14.68
C ALA A 137 3.84 -2.31 -15.19
N GLU A 138 2.55 -2.55 -15.06
CA GLU A 138 1.50 -1.61 -15.47
C GLU A 138 1.50 -0.35 -14.59
N LEU A 139 1.59 -0.49 -13.26
CA LEU A 139 1.59 0.66 -12.37
C LEU A 139 2.81 1.57 -12.58
N VAL A 140 4.00 0.99 -12.72
CA VAL A 140 5.23 1.79 -12.86
C VAL A 140 5.26 2.58 -14.17
N THR A 141 4.54 2.12 -15.19
CA THR A 141 4.44 2.77 -16.51
C THR A 141 3.12 3.51 -16.74
N LEU A 142 2.20 3.51 -15.78
CA LEU A 142 0.87 4.11 -15.92
C LEU A 142 0.96 5.63 -16.16
N ASP A 143 0.32 6.10 -17.23
CA ASP A 143 0.35 7.51 -17.63
C ASP A 143 -0.80 8.32 -17.02
N THR A 144 -0.99 8.22 -15.70
CA THR A 144 -1.85 9.08 -14.91
C THR A 144 -1.16 9.40 -13.58
N PRO A 145 -1.53 10.48 -12.87
CA PRO A 145 -1.05 10.71 -11.52
C PRO A 145 -1.42 9.54 -10.59
N THR A 146 -0.46 9.04 -9.83
CA THR A 146 -0.66 7.90 -8.93
C THR A 146 -0.23 8.22 -7.51
N VAL A 147 -1.06 7.87 -6.55
CA VAL A 147 -0.79 7.98 -5.11
C VAL A 147 -1.03 6.65 -4.45
N SER A 148 -0.02 6.07 -3.82
CA SER A 148 -0.16 4.87 -2.99
C SER A 148 -0.23 5.24 -1.52
N VAL A 149 -1.06 4.55 -0.76
CA VAL A 149 -1.30 4.78 0.67
C VAL A 149 -1.11 3.46 1.42
N LEU A 150 -0.06 3.38 2.22
CA LEU A 150 0.11 2.31 3.21
C LEU A 150 -0.78 2.61 4.41
N LEU A 151 -2.02 2.11 4.38
CA LEU A 151 -3.02 2.41 5.41
C LEU A 151 -2.81 1.57 6.69
N GLY A 152 -2.30 0.36 6.52
CA GLY A 152 -2.02 -0.59 7.58
C GLY A 152 -0.93 -1.57 7.17
N GLN A 153 -1.28 -2.85 7.05
CA GLN A 153 -0.33 -3.89 6.66
C GLN A 153 0.00 -3.82 5.17
N GLY A 154 1.29 -3.80 4.85
CA GLY A 154 1.81 -3.94 3.49
C GLY A 154 2.68 -5.17 3.36
N SER A 155 2.08 -6.35 3.24
CA SER A 155 2.81 -7.62 3.22
C SER A 155 2.81 -8.29 1.85
N GLY A 156 3.99 -8.77 1.46
CA GLY A 156 4.18 -9.65 0.32
C GLY A 156 4.03 -9.00 -1.05
N GLY A 157 4.10 -9.82 -2.08
CA GLY A 157 4.04 -9.39 -3.48
C GLY A 157 2.86 -8.51 -3.86
N PRO A 158 1.63 -8.79 -3.41
CA PRO A 158 0.46 -7.96 -3.72
C PRO A 158 0.53 -6.53 -3.16
N ALA A 159 1.15 -6.33 -1.99
CA ALA A 159 1.40 -4.99 -1.46
C ALA A 159 2.49 -4.29 -2.27
N LEU A 160 3.62 -4.97 -2.51
CA LEU A 160 4.74 -4.44 -3.29
C LEU A 160 4.33 -4.04 -4.70
N ALA A 161 3.41 -4.78 -5.34
CA ALA A 161 2.92 -4.47 -6.68
C ALA A 161 2.11 -3.16 -6.76
N MET A 162 1.64 -2.63 -5.63
CA MET A 162 0.84 -1.40 -5.57
C MET A 162 1.62 -0.19 -5.01
N VAL A 163 2.89 -0.37 -4.63
CA VAL A 163 3.73 0.71 -4.10
C VAL A 163 4.27 1.65 -5.17
N PRO A 164 4.63 1.21 -6.42
CA PRO A 164 5.38 2.06 -7.35
C PRO A 164 4.55 3.19 -7.99
N ALA A 165 4.06 4.09 -7.16
CA ALA A 165 3.32 5.30 -7.52
C ALA A 165 4.23 6.53 -7.64
N ASP A 166 3.68 7.65 -8.11
CA ASP A 166 4.39 8.95 -8.12
C ASP A 166 4.66 9.44 -6.69
N ARG A 167 3.69 9.21 -5.79
CA ARG A 167 3.78 9.56 -4.36
C ARG A 167 3.30 8.39 -3.51
N VAL A 168 3.97 8.18 -2.39
CA VAL A 168 3.62 7.15 -1.41
C VAL A 168 3.41 7.80 -0.05
N LEU A 169 2.21 7.67 0.48
CA LEU A 169 1.86 8.05 1.83
C LEU A 169 1.81 6.82 2.72
N ALA A 170 2.09 6.97 3.99
CA ALA A 170 1.91 5.92 4.98
C ALA A 170 1.21 6.46 6.23
N ALA A 171 0.32 5.70 6.82
CA ALA A 171 -0.09 5.90 8.20
C ALA A 171 1.11 5.68 9.13
N LEU A 172 1.13 6.28 10.31
CA LEU A 172 2.24 6.15 11.26
C LEU A 172 2.55 4.67 11.55
N HIS A 173 1.51 3.87 11.82
CA HIS A 173 1.63 2.43 12.05
C HIS A 173 1.52 1.59 10.77
N GLY A 174 1.51 2.23 9.59
CA GLY A 174 1.66 1.51 8.32
C GLY A 174 3.07 0.95 8.15
N TRP A 175 3.18 -0.25 7.62
CA TRP A 175 4.46 -0.92 7.38
C TRP A 175 4.48 -1.65 6.05
N LEU A 176 5.67 -1.91 5.53
CA LEU A 176 5.86 -2.63 4.26
C LEU A 176 6.99 -3.65 4.40
N ALA A 177 6.69 -4.90 4.07
CA ALA A 177 7.69 -5.96 4.02
C ALA A 177 7.39 -6.95 2.88
N PRO A 178 8.43 -7.53 2.24
CA PRO A 178 8.24 -8.59 1.25
C PRO A 178 7.67 -9.88 1.84
N LEU A 179 7.84 -10.07 3.15
CA LEU A 179 7.35 -11.20 3.92
C LEU A 179 6.96 -10.70 5.32
N PRO A 180 5.83 -11.15 5.90
CA PRO A 180 5.48 -10.74 7.25
C PRO A 180 6.54 -11.21 8.26
N PRO A 181 6.76 -10.48 9.37
CA PRO A 181 7.83 -10.81 10.33
C PRO A 181 7.76 -12.24 10.89
N GLU A 182 6.55 -12.77 11.10
CA GLU A 182 6.34 -14.15 11.53
C GLU A 182 6.80 -15.15 10.45
N GLY A 183 6.52 -14.85 9.17
CA GLY A 183 6.99 -15.67 8.06
C GLY A 183 8.52 -15.64 7.93
N ALA A 184 9.12 -14.49 8.15
CA ALA A 184 10.58 -14.35 8.20
C ALA A 184 11.17 -15.15 9.37
N SER A 185 10.56 -15.08 10.57
CA SER A 185 10.96 -15.87 11.74
C SER A 185 10.89 -17.38 11.46
N ALA A 186 9.77 -17.82 10.87
CA ALA A 186 9.60 -19.23 10.52
C ALA A 186 10.67 -19.76 9.54
N ILE A 187 11.14 -18.92 8.62
CA ILE A 187 12.19 -19.29 7.67
C ILE A 187 13.57 -19.34 8.34
N VAL A 188 13.89 -18.32 9.14
CA VAL A 188 15.24 -18.17 9.73
C VAL A 188 15.40 -19.06 10.97
N PHE A 189 14.42 -19.06 11.86
CA PHE A 189 14.51 -19.70 13.19
C PHE A 189 13.64 -20.96 13.30
N ARG A 190 12.75 -21.22 12.34
CA ARG A 190 11.76 -22.31 12.33
C ARG A 190 10.70 -22.20 13.43
N ASP A 191 10.47 -20.99 13.93
CA ASP A 191 9.43 -20.61 14.87
C ASP A 191 8.90 -19.21 14.55
N THR A 192 7.93 -18.68 15.30
CA THR A 192 7.39 -17.33 15.14
C THR A 192 7.77 -16.39 16.29
N GLU A 193 8.58 -16.86 17.24
CA GLU A 193 8.88 -16.12 18.48
C GLU A 193 9.83 -14.94 18.25
N HIS A 194 10.63 -14.98 17.16
CA HIS A 194 11.58 -13.93 16.79
C HIS A 194 10.98 -12.87 15.84
N ALA A 195 9.66 -12.87 15.63
CA ALA A 195 9.00 -11.92 14.71
C ALA A 195 9.24 -10.46 15.10
N ALA A 196 9.20 -10.13 16.39
CA ALA A 196 9.43 -8.78 16.90
C ALA A 196 10.88 -8.31 16.65
N GLU A 197 11.86 -9.18 16.85
CA GLU A 197 13.28 -8.91 16.57
C GLU A 197 13.52 -8.66 15.08
N LEU A 198 12.94 -9.52 14.23
CA LEU A 198 13.04 -9.35 12.77
C LEU A 198 12.34 -8.09 12.29
N ALA A 199 11.17 -7.74 12.84
CA ALA A 199 10.51 -6.49 12.52
C ALA A 199 11.39 -5.27 12.83
N ALA A 200 12.12 -5.30 13.94
CA ALA A 200 13.04 -4.22 14.34
C ALA A 200 14.26 -4.08 13.42
N THR A 201 14.73 -5.19 12.83
CA THR A 201 15.94 -5.21 12.00
C THR A 201 15.67 -4.98 10.51
N GLN A 202 14.44 -5.22 10.05
CA GLN A 202 14.07 -5.18 8.63
C GLN A 202 13.77 -3.77 8.09
N GLY A 203 13.65 -2.75 8.94
CA GLY A 203 13.38 -1.38 8.49
C GLY A 203 11.99 -1.23 7.83
N ILE A 204 10.96 -1.85 8.40
CA ILE A 204 9.63 -1.96 7.78
C ILE A 204 8.67 -0.83 8.13
N ARG A 205 8.98 -0.02 9.18
CA ARG A 205 8.10 1.05 9.67
C ARG A 205 7.99 2.20 8.67
N SER A 206 6.88 2.93 8.74
CA SER A 206 6.63 4.12 7.92
C SER A 206 7.76 5.14 8.00
N VAL A 207 8.32 5.37 9.18
CA VAL A 207 9.45 6.30 9.42
C VAL A 207 10.75 5.83 8.78
N GLU A 208 11.01 4.53 8.78
CA GLU A 208 12.18 3.93 8.13
C GLU A 208 12.02 3.93 6.61
N LEU A 209 10.82 3.65 6.13
CA LEU A 209 10.48 3.74 4.70
C LEU A 209 10.57 5.20 4.18
N LEU A 210 10.23 6.18 5.02
CA LEU A 210 10.43 7.60 4.73
C LEU A 210 11.92 7.93 4.62
N ALA A 211 12.73 7.49 5.57
CA ALA A 211 14.17 7.67 5.55
C ALA A 211 14.84 7.00 4.33
N ALA A 212 14.32 5.83 3.92
CA ALA A 212 14.75 5.11 2.72
C ALA A 212 14.23 5.70 1.39
N GLY A 213 13.39 6.74 1.43
CA GLY A 213 12.81 7.36 0.24
C GLY A 213 11.74 6.50 -0.47
N ILE A 214 11.23 5.47 0.18
CA ILE A 214 10.11 4.65 -0.31
C ILE A 214 8.78 5.34 -0.05
N VAL A 215 8.61 5.94 1.13
CA VAL A 215 7.49 6.78 1.53
C VAL A 215 7.86 8.25 1.38
N ASP A 216 6.90 9.10 1.00
CA ASP A 216 7.08 10.55 0.85
C ASP A 216 6.50 11.32 2.03
N VAL A 217 5.41 10.81 2.62
CA VAL A 217 4.69 11.46 3.71
C VAL A 217 4.23 10.40 4.70
N VAL A 218 4.50 10.62 5.99
CA VAL A 218 3.89 9.85 7.07
C VAL A 218 2.76 10.69 7.67
N VAL A 219 1.57 10.12 7.70
CA VAL A 219 0.38 10.72 8.30
C VAL A 219 0.28 10.28 9.76
N PRO A 220 0.30 11.20 10.73
CA PRO A 220 0.30 10.86 12.15
C PRO A 220 -1.00 10.18 12.58
N GLU A 221 -0.90 9.41 13.65
CA GLU A 221 -2.00 8.78 14.39
C GLU A 221 -1.90 9.22 15.86
N GLU A 222 -3.04 9.44 16.55
CA GLU A 222 -3.07 10.08 17.87
C GLU A 222 -3.95 9.30 18.87
N PRO A 223 -3.42 8.30 19.57
CA PRO A 223 -2.13 7.61 19.33
C PRO A 223 -2.22 6.52 18.25
N ASP A 224 -3.42 6.05 17.91
CA ASP A 224 -3.72 4.99 16.94
C ASP A 224 -4.96 5.37 16.13
N ALA A 225 -4.97 5.07 14.84
CA ALA A 225 -6.10 5.32 13.97
C ALA A 225 -7.40 4.65 14.43
N ALA A 226 -7.34 3.56 15.19
CA ALA A 226 -8.51 2.91 15.77
C ALA A 226 -9.14 3.71 16.92
N ASP A 227 -8.36 4.56 17.60
CA ASP A 227 -8.86 5.39 18.70
C ASP A 227 -9.47 6.71 18.20
N GLU A 228 -9.11 7.13 16.96
CA GLU A 228 -9.60 8.35 16.33
C GLU A 228 -10.04 8.13 14.86
N PRO A 229 -10.85 7.13 14.52
CA PRO A 229 -11.03 6.66 13.15
C PRO A 229 -11.53 7.73 12.18
N ALA A 230 -12.40 8.63 12.60
CA ALA A 230 -12.90 9.72 11.76
C ALA A 230 -11.82 10.80 11.54
N ALA A 231 -11.19 11.29 12.61
CA ALA A 231 -10.15 12.33 12.53
C ALA A 231 -8.94 11.85 11.74
N PHE A 232 -8.51 10.59 11.93
CA PHE A 232 -7.46 9.97 11.13
C PHE A 232 -7.86 9.90 9.65
N SER A 233 -9.09 9.45 9.33
CA SER A 233 -9.56 9.34 7.93
C SER A 233 -9.61 10.70 7.24
N GLU A 234 -10.04 11.75 7.93
CA GLU A 234 -10.01 13.12 7.41
C GLU A 234 -8.58 13.63 7.18
N ARG A 235 -7.67 13.33 8.09
CA ARG A 235 -6.25 13.70 8.01
C ARG A 235 -5.57 13.01 6.83
N MET A 236 -5.80 11.70 6.67
CA MET A 236 -5.32 10.92 5.52
C MET A 236 -5.90 11.44 4.21
N SER A 237 -7.19 11.72 4.17
CA SER A 237 -7.86 12.29 2.99
C SER A 237 -7.26 13.63 2.57
N ARG A 238 -6.98 14.52 3.52
CA ARG A 238 -6.32 15.81 3.25
C ARG A 238 -4.92 15.62 2.68
N ALA A 239 -4.17 14.64 3.20
CA ALA A 239 -2.85 14.30 2.68
C ALA A 239 -2.94 13.77 1.24
N ILE A 240 -3.86 12.87 0.95
CA ILE A 240 -4.13 12.38 -0.42
C ILE A 240 -4.46 13.55 -1.35
N ALA A 241 -5.39 14.42 -0.95
CA ALA A 241 -5.81 15.57 -1.75
C ALA A 241 -4.66 16.52 -2.07
N ALA A 242 -3.76 16.77 -1.10
CA ALA A 242 -2.59 17.61 -1.28
C ALA A 242 -1.63 17.03 -2.34
N GLU A 243 -1.37 15.73 -2.29
CA GLU A 243 -0.50 15.06 -3.26
C GLU A 243 -1.14 15.01 -4.66
N LEU A 244 -2.44 14.72 -4.76
CA LEU A 244 -3.16 14.77 -6.02
C LEU A 244 -3.10 16.17 -6.66
N HIS A 245 -3.29 17.22 -5.84
CA HIS A 245 -3.19 18.59 -6.29
C HIS A 245 -1.78 18.95 -6.78
N ALA A 246 -0.75 18.51 -6.07
CA ALA A 246 0.64 18.73 -6.46
C ALA A 246 0.99 18.01 -7.77
N LEU A 247 0.58 16.75 -7.91
CA LEU A 247 0.87 15.93 -9.09
C LEU A 247 0.20 16.46 -10.38
N ARG A 248 -0.98 17.07 -10.27
CA ARG A 248 -1.67 17.67 -11.43
C ARG A 248 -0.91 18.87 -12.05
N ARG A 249 0.04 19.45 -11.33
CA ARG A 249 0.88 20.55 -11.83
C ARG A 249 2.17 20.07 -12.51
N VAL A 250 2.47 18.77 -12.38
CA VAL A 250 3.66 18.17 -12.97
C VAL A 250 3.32 17.68 -14.38
N PRO A 251 4.07 18.08 -15.42
CA PRO A 251 3.87 17.56 -16.77
C PRO A 251 4.01 16.02 -16.82
N ASP A 252 3.16 15.35 -17.60
CA ASP A 252 3.06 13.89 -17.64
C ASP A 252 4.39 13.19 -17.91
N GLY A 253 5.13 13.61 -18.93
CA GLY A 253 6.45 13.02 -19.21
C GLY A 253 7.48 13.21 -18.10
N GLN A 254 7.46 14.33 -17.38
CA GLN A 254 8.33 14.58 -16.24
C GLN A 254 7.93 13.69 -15.04
N ARG A 255 6.62 13.53 -14.80
CA ARG A 255 6.09 12.69 -13.74
C ARG A 255 6.55 11.24 -13.93
N LEU A 256 6.30 10.65 -15.10
CA LEU A 256 6.70 9.29 -15.42
C LEU A 256 8.22 9.09 -15.35
N ALA A 257 9.01 10.00 -15.90
CA ALA A 257 10.47 9.93 -15.81
C ALA A 257 10.97 9.99 -14.36
N THR A 258 10.32 10.77 -13.49
CA THR A 258 10.64 10.85 -12.06
C THR A 258 10.31 9.57 -11.34
N ARG A 259 9.13 8.97 -11.60
CA ARG A 259 8.71 7.66 -11.07
C ARG A 259 9.72 6.58 -11.45
N LEU A 260 10.06 6.45 -12.72
CA LEU A 260 11.01 5.44 -13.20
C LEU A 260 12.40 5.61 -12.57
N ARG A 261 12.89 6.84 -12.43
CA ARG A 261 14.18 7.11 -11.76
C ARG A 261 14.15 6.74 -10.29
N ARG A 262 13.04 7.03 -9.58
CA ARG A 262 12.87 6.70 -8.16
C ARG A 262 13.02 5.20 -7.94
N TYR A 263 12.23 4.39 -8.64
CA TYR A 263 12.21 2.96 -8.41
C TYR A 263 13.44 2.21 -8.93
N ARG A 264 14.22 2.80 -9.84
CA ARG A 264 15.55 2.31 -10.18
C ARG A 264 16.59 2.52 -9.07
N ARG A 265 16.35 3.45 -8.15
CA ARG A 265 17.25 3.76 -7.03
C ARG A 265 16.88 3.04 -5.73
N VAL A 266 15.68 2.51 -5.62
CA VAL A 266 15.27 1.76 -4.43
C VAL A 266 16.22 0.57 -4.23
N GLY A 267 16.79 0.45 -3.03
CA GLY A 267 17.78 -0.57 -2.70
C GLY A 267 19.24 -0.24 -3.07
N LEU A 268 19.51 0.81 -3.86
CA LEU A 268 20.88 1.22 -4.16
C LEU A 268 21.48 2.15 -3.10
N GLN A 269 20.67 2.78 -2.27
CA GLN A 269 21.12 3.74 -1.25
C GLN A 269 21.87 3.07 -0.07
N GLY A 270 21.76 1.76 0.11
CA GLY A 270 22.49 0.99 1.12
C GLY A 270 23.73 0.28 0.58
N ILE A 271 23.89 0.21 -0.73
CA ILE A 271 25.11 -0.33 -1.35
C ILE A 271 26.05 0.87 -1.58
N GLY A 272 26.89 1.16 -0.59
CA GLY A 272 27.93 2.16 -0.72
C GLY A 272 28.82 1.82 -1.92
N LEU A 273 28.57 2.45 -3.06
CA LEU A 273 29.49 2.49 -4.22
C LEU A 273 30.75 3.29 -3.93
N GLN A 274 31.23 3.29 -2.70
CA GLN A 274 32.54 3.81 -2.30
C GLN A 274 33.61 2.72 -2.41
N GLY A 275 33.71 2.02 -3.54
CA GLY A 275 34.72 0.98 -3.64
C GLY A 275 34.99 0.39 -5.02
N ILE A 276 34.33 0.81 -6.09
CA ILE A 276 34.56 0.22 -7.43
C ILE A 276 35.16 1.24 -8.42
N GLY A 277 35.84 2.25 -7.92
CA GLY A 277 36.43 3.32 -8.76
C GLY A 277 37.93 3.49 -8.67
N SER A 278 38.75 2.52 -8.17
CA SER A 278 40.19 2.71 -8.09
C SER A 278 41.01 1.42 -8.24
N ARG A 279 40.66 0.54 -9.17
CA ARG A 279 41.56 -0.54 -9.60
C ARG A 279 41.46 -0.77 -11.12
N ALA A 280 41.75 0.27 -11.88
CA ALA A 280 42.00 0.14 -13.31
C ALA A 280 42.97 1.25 -13.73
N GLU A 281 44.15 1.29 -13.06
CA GLU A 281 45.35 1.94 -13.52
C GLU A 281 46.50 1.52 -12.56
N ALA A 282 47.10 0.36 -12.78
CA ALA A 282 48.45 -0.02 -12.45
C ALA A 282 48.87 -1.27 -13.23
#